data_201be84cdb0a2b5cbaa8cf2ba76caadf
#
_entry.id   201be84cdb0a2b5cbaa8cf2ba76caadf
#
_cell.length_a   1.000
_cell.length_b   1.000
_cell.length_c   1.000
_cell.angle_alpha   90.00
_cell.angle_beta   90.00
_cell.angle_gamma   90.00
#
_symmetry.space_group_name_H-M   'P 1'
#
loop_
_entity.id
_entity.type
_entity.pdbx_description
1 polymer ?
#
loop_
_entity_poly.entity_id
_entity_poly.type
_entity_poly.pdbx_seq_one_letter_code
_entity_poly.pdbx_strand_id
1 'polypeptide(L)'
;MESKEMKKTMGAAVALSMVVGCVIGSGVFFKPQAIYTATGGAPGIGILSWIIGGLITLCAGLTVAEIAVVIPKTGGMMVYLEEVFGEKVGYLTGWMQCVLFYPGTAAALAVAFGNQLSEILGHPGWAVGIAIVDIIVVIIINEIGSKAAGLVQTLATIGKVIPLIFIAIFAFIKGSGTNPILTPMVGPGLSTGTVLGSVLIAIL
;
A
#
# COMPACT_ATOMS: atom_id res chain seq x y z
N MET A 1 1.37 37.39 3.58
CA MET A 1 0.29 36.38 3.63
C MET A 1 0.42 35.71 4.99
N GLU A 2 -0.52 35.95 5.88
CA GLU A 2 -0.58 35.28 7.19
C GLU A 2 -0.75 33.77 6.98
N SER A 3 0.19 32.99 7.48
CA SER A 3 0.08 31.53 7.45
C SER A 3 -1.09 31.13 8.37
N LYS A 4 -2.21 30.81 7.77
CA LYS A 4 -3.37 30.30 8.50
C LYS A 4 -2.97 28.94 9.11
N GLU A 5 -2.60 28.93 10.38
CA GLU A 5 -2.27 27.70 11.09
C GLU A 5 -3.40 26.69 10.94
N MET A 6 -3.07 25.52 10.40
CA MET A 6 -4.05 24.44 10.27
C MET A 6 -4.49 23.97 11.66
N LYS A 7 -5.79 24.00 11.91
CA LYS A 7 -6.35 23.49 13.18
C LYS A 7 -6.03 22.00 13.32
N LYS A 8 -5.45 21.62 14.46
CA LYS A 8 -5.22 20.21 14.82
C LYS A 8 -6.56 19.53 15.07
N THR A 9 -7.12 18.91 14.02
CA THR A 9 -8.44 18.24 14.08
C THR A 9 -8.36 16.74 14.27
N MET A 10 -7.19 16.14 14.08
CA MET A 10 -6.98 14.69 14.18
C MET A 10 -6.16 14.32 15.41
N GLY A 11 -6.66 13.33 16.18
CA GLY A 11 -5.92 12.76 17.30
C GLY A 11 -4.79 11.82 16.83
N ALA A 12 -3.82 11.55 17.71
CA ALA A 12 -2.68 10.69 17.42
C ALA A 12 -3.09 9.27 16.95
N ALA A 13 -4.16 8.71 17.51
CA ALA A 13 -4.67 7.39 17.11
C ALA A 13 -5.16 7.37 15.66
N VAL A 14 -5.84 8.43 15.21
CA VAL A 14 -6.29 8.55 13.80
C VAL A 14 -5.10 8.72 12.87
N ALA A 15 -4.13 9.56 13.24
CA ALA A 15 -2.91 9.74 12.47
C ALA A 15 -2.13 8.42 12.33
N LEU A 16 -1.98 7.67 13.42
CA LEU A 16 -1.32 6.36 13.40
C LEU A 16 -2.08 5.36 12.52
N SER A 17 -3.42 5.29 12.62
CA SER A 17 -4.21 4.38 11.78
C SER A 17 -4.18 4.76 10.30
N MET A 18 -4.05 6.05 9.97
CA MET A 18 -3.83 6.49 8.59
C MET A 18 -2.48 5.99 8.05
N VAL A 19 -1.39 6.16 8.81
CA VAL A 19 -0.06 5.69 8.41
C VAL A 19 -0.06 4.17 8.26
N VAL A 20 -0.52 3.44 9.27
CA VAL A 20 -0.59 1.97 9.24
C VAL A 20 -1.50 1.48 8.11
N GLY A 21 -2.65 2.13 7.90
CA GLY A 21 -3.59 1.78 6.84
C GLY A 21 -3.07 2.04 5.43
N CYS A 22 -2.19 3.04 5.25
CA CYS A 22 -1.48 3.29 3.99
C CYS A 22 -0.37 2.26 3.75
N VAL A 23 0.38 1.89 4.79
CA VAL A 23 1.46 0.90 4.69
C VAL A 23 0.88 -0.51 4.47
N ILE A 24 -0.14 -0.90 5.26
CA ILE A 24 -0.88 -2.15 5.07
C ILE A 24 -1.95 -1.91 3.98
N GLY A 25 -1.52 -1.81 2.74
CA GLY A 25 -2.39 -1.66 1.57
C GLY A 25 -2.98 -2.99 1.10
N SER A 26 -3.55 -2.99 -0.10
CA SER A 26 -4.03 -4.20 -0.78
C SER A 26 -2.89 -5.18 -1.11
N GLY A 27 -1.65 -4.69 -1.22
CA GLY A 27 -0.48 -5.49 -1.59
C GLY A 27 -0.24 -6.70 -0.68
N VAL A 28 -0.47 -6.59 0.62
CA VAL A 28 -0.29 -7.71 1.55
C VAL A 28 -1.23 -8.90 1.26
N PHE A 29 -2.36 -8.65 0.61
CA PHE A 29 -3.34 -9.69 0.25
C PHE A 29 -3.12 -10.25 -1.16
N PHE A 30 -2.69 -9.43 -2.12
CA PHE A 30 -2.53 -9.82 -3.53
C PHE A 30 -1.11 -10.22 -3.91
N LYS A 31 -0.10 -9.55 -3.39
CA LYS A 31 1.32 -9.83 -3.72
C LYS A 31 1.81 -11.23 -3.34
N PRO A 32 1.39 -11.87 -2.23
CA PRO A 32 1.86 -13.21 -1.91
C PRO A 32 1.63 -14.21 -3.04
N GLN A 33 0.45 -14.22 -3.64
CA GLN A 33 0.15 -15.09 -4.78
C GLN A 33 1.07 -14.83 -5.97
N ALA A 34 1.26 -13.56 -6.33
CA ALA A 34 2.11 -13.18 -7.45
C ALA A 34 3.58 -13.58 -7.22
N ILE A 35 4.10 -13.34 -6.02
CA ILE A 35 5.47 -13.67 -5.62
C ILE A 35 5.69 -15.18 -5.67
N TYR A 36 4.81 -15.96 -5.03
CA TYR A 36 4.97 -17.41 -4.99
C TYR A 36 4.75 -18.07 -6.36
N THR A 37 3.87 -17.51 -7.21
CA THR A 37 3.76 -17.96 -8.60
C THR A 37 5.06 -17.68 -9.38
N ALA A 38 5.62 -16.48 -9.23
CA ALA A 38 6.86 -16.09 -9.91
C ALA A 38 8.10 -16.87 -9.41
N THR A 39 8.10 -17.32 -8.15
CA THR A 39 9.19 -18.12 -7.57
C THR A 39 8.99 -19.63 -7.73
N GLY A 40 7.99 -20.09 -8.50
CA GLY A 40 7.70 -21.51 -8.68
C GLY A 40 7.29 -22.21 -7.39
N GLY A 41 6.65 -21.51 -6.46
CA GLY A 41 6.24 -22.02 -5.15
C GLY A 41 7.36 -22.11 -4.11
N ALA A 42 8.57 -21.61 -4.42
CA ALA A 42 9.70 -21.67 -3.49
C ALA A 42 9.56 -20.65 -2.34
N PRO A 43 9.46 -21.09 -1.08
CA PRO A 43 9.27 -20.19 0.05
C PRO A 43 10.51 -19.32 0.33
N GLY A 44 11.72 -19.83 0.12
CA GLY A 44 12.96 -19.14 0.47
C GLY A 44 13.11 -17.78 -0.24
N ILE A 45 13.03 -17.75 -1.57
CA ILE A 45 13.10 -16.50 -2.33
C ILE A 45 11.89 -15.62 -2.08
N GLY A 46 10.70 -16.19 -1.92
CA GLY A 46 9.51 -15.44 -1.58
C GLY A 46 9.69 -14.63 -0.30
N ILE A 47 10.17 -15.25 0.78
CA ILE A 47 10.45 -14.57 2.05
C ILE A 47 11.58 -13.56 1.92
N LEU A 48 12.66 -13.92 1.20
CA LEU A 48 13.79 -13.01 0.97
C LEU A 48 13.34 -11.74 0.24
N SER A 49 12.45 -11.87 -0.76
CA SER A 49 11.86 -10.73 -1.47
C SER A 49 11.11 -9.78 -0.54
N TRP A 50 10.34 -10.32 0.41
CA TRP A 50 9.65 -9.53 1.42
C TRP A 50 10.61 -8.80 2.35
N ILE A 51 11.68 -9.46 2.80
CA ILE A 51 12.70 -8.87 3.67
C ILE A 51 13.42 -7.73 2.93
N ILE A 52 13.87 -7.95 1.71
CA ILE A 52 14.57 -6.94 0.90
C ILE A 52 13.65 -5.76 0.61
N GLY A 53 12.41 -6.01 0.17
CA GLY A 53 11.41 -4.96 -0.05
C GLY A 53 11.13 -4.14 1.20
N GLY A 54 11.01 -4.79 2.35
CA GLY A 54 10.83 -4.13 3.65
C GLY A 54 12.02 -3.25 4.03
N LEU A 55 13.25 -3.71 3.83
CA LEU A 55 14.47 -2.93 4.09
C LEU A 55 14.57 -1.70 3.17
N ILE A 56 14.29 -1.85 1.88
CA ILE A 56 14.30 -0.73 0.92
C ILE A 56 13.24 0.31 1.32
N THR A 57 12.04 -0.13 1.66
CA THR A 57 10.95 0.75 2.10
C THR A 57 11.32 1.48 3.40
N LEU A 58 11.96 0.78 4.34
CA LEU A 58 12.42 1.39 5.58
C LEU A 58 13.49 2.47 5.33
N CYS A 59 14.48 2.19 4.49
CA CYS A 59 15.51 3.18 4.11
C CYS A 59 14.89 4.40 3.42
N ALA A 60 13.97 4.18 2.47
CA ALA A 60 13.25 5.27 1.80
C ALA A 60 12.44 6.11 2.80
N GLY A 61 11.73 5.46 3.72
CA GLY A 61 10.94 6.14 4.75
C GLY A 61 11.80 6.98 5.68
N LEU A 62 12.95 6.47 6.12
CA LEU A 62 13.91 7.21 6.95
C LEU A 62 14.48 8.43 6.21
N THR A 63 14.82 8.29 4.93
CA THR A 63 15.29 9.40 4.10
C THR A 63 14.24 10.51 3.99
N VAL A 64 12.98 10.15 3.73
CA VAL A 64 11.88 11.13 3.66
C VAL A 64 11.64 11.79 5.02
N ALA A 65 11.74 11.02 6.12
CA ALA A 65 11.58 11.57 7.47
C ALA A 65 12.67 12.61 7.79
N GLU A 66 13.92 12.38 7.39
CA GLU A 66 15.02 13.32 7.55
C GLU A 66 14.79 14.60 6.73
N ILE A 67 14.38 14.47 5.47
CA ILE A 67 14.01 15.61 4.62
C ILE A 67 12.88 16.44 5.27
N ALA A 68 11.89 15.78 5.85
CA ALA A 68 10.78 16.47 6.51
C ALA A 68 11.20 17.29 7.74
N VAL A 69 12.27 16.90 8.41
CA VAL A 69 12.85 17.67 9.53
C VAL A 69 13.64 18.88 9.01
N VAL A 70 14.37 18.72 7.92
CA VAL A 70 15.17 19.79 7.31
C VAL A 70 14.31 20.83 6.60
N ILE A 71 13.21 20.39 5.96
CA ILE A 71 12.27 21.24 5.24
C ILE A 71 10.89 21.18 5.93
N PRO A 72 10.68 21.93 7.03
CA PRO A 72 9.44 21.88 7.81
C PRO A 72 8.31 22.68 7.12
N LYS A 73 8.06 22.43 5.85
CA LYS A 73 7.01 23.06 5.06
C LYS A 73 5.87 22.07 4.79
N THR A 74 4.64 22.56 4.76
CA THR A 74 3.47 21.75 4.37
C THR A 74 3.38 21.63 2.85
N GLY A 75 3.12 20.43 2.33
CA GLY A 75 2.99 20.17 0.88
C GLY A 75 3.65 18.84 0.44
N GLY A 76 4.36 18.17 1.36
CA GLY A 76 4.92 16.84 1.11
C GLY A 76 5.95 16.80 -0.01
N MET A 77 5.92 15.75 -0.82
CA MET A 77 6.92 15.49 -1.87
C MET A 77 7.07 16.64 -2.87
N MET A 78 5.97 17.33 -3.22
CA MET A 78 6.01 18.46 -4.15
C MET A 78 6.92 19.57 -3.62
N VAL A 79 6.77 19.94 -2.35
CA VAL A 79 7.55 21.01 -1.73
C VAL A 79 9.01 20.59 -1.53
N TYR A 80 9.28 19.33 -1.22
CA TYR A 80 10.65 18.84 -1.10
C TYR A 80 11.41 18.89 -2.44
N LEU A 81 10.74 18.51 -3.52
CA LEU A 81 11.32 18.55 -4.86
C LEU A 81 11.44 19.99 -5.38
N GLU A 82 10.53 20.89 -5.01
CA GLU A 82 10.63 22.32 -5.30
C GLU A 82 11.85 22.95 -4.63
N GLU A 83 12.09 22.65 -3.37
CA GLU A 83 13.22 23.20 -2.61
C GLU A 83 14.58 22.72 -3.15
N VAL A 84 14.64 21.45 -3.61
CA VAL A 84 15.89 20.84 -4.08
C VAL A 84 16.16 21.13 -5.58
N PHE A 85 15.12 21.05 -6.41
CA PHE A 85 15.25 21.11 -7.88
C PHE A 85 14.62 22.35 -8.51
N GLY A 86 13.98 23.20 -7.71
CA GLY A 86 13.37 24.44 -8.14
C GLY A 86 11.89 24.33 -8.50
N GLU A 87 11.25 25.49 -8.66
CA GLU A 87 9.80 25.68 -8.82
C GLU A 87 9.19 24.87 -9.98
N LYS A 88 9.90 24.74 -11.10
CA LYS A 88 9.41 24.00 -12.27
C LYS A 88 9.20 22.51 -11.97
N VAL A 89 10.15 21.92 -11.23
CA VAL A 89 10.07 20.49 -10.85
C VAL A 89 9.01 20.29 -9.79
N GLY A 90 8.91 21.19 -8.82
CA GLY A 90 7.84 21.18 -7.82
C GLY A 90 6.43 21.24 -8.47
N TYR A 91 6.23 22.18 -9.38
CA TYR A 91 4.98 22.31 -10.13
C TYR A 91 4.63 21.03 -10.93
N LEU A 92 5.60 20.50 -11.69
CA LEU A 92 5.40 19.30 -12.49
C LEU A 92 5.06 18.08 -11.61
N THR A 93 5.72 17.97 -10.46
CA THR A 93 5.45 16.91 -9.48
C THR A 93 4.03 17.02 -8.91
N GLY A 94 3.62 18.22 -8.52
CA GLY A 94 2.27 18.47 -8.02
C GLY A 94 1.20 18.15 -9.06
N TRP A 95 1.43 18.59 -10.30
CA TRP A 95 0.55 18.28 -11.43
C TRP A 95 0.43 16.78 -11.68
N MET A 96 1.57 16.07 -11.75
CA MET A 96 1.60 14.61 -11.90
C MET A 96 0.85 13.89 -10.78
N GLN A 97 1.04 14.32 -9.54
CA GLN A 97 0.35 13.71 -8.41
C GLN A 97 -1.18 13.91 -8.48
N CYS A 98 -1.63 15.13 -8.78
CA CYS A 98 -3.06 15.46 -8.80
C CYS A 98 -3.80 14.87 -10.01
N VAL A 99 -3.16 14.81 -11.18
CA VAL A 99 -3.84 14.44 -12.43
C VAL A 99 -3.65 12.96 -12.78
N LEU A 100 -2.50 12.39 -12.47
CA LEU A 100 -2.16 11.02 -12.87
C LEU A 100 -2.12 10.05 -11.69
N PHE A 101 -1.29 10.35 -10.68
CA PHE A 101 -0.97 9.39 -9.64
C PHE A 101 -2.16 9.07 -8.73
N TYR A 102 -2.74 10.08 -8.08
CA TYR A 102 -3.85 9.84 -7.14
C TYR A 102 -5.12 9.33 -7.82
N PRO A 103 -5.60 9.93 -8.94
CA PRO A 103 -6.77 9.40 -9.63
C PRO A 103 -6.53 8.00 -10.21
N GLY A 104 -5.35 7.76 -10.79
CA GLY A 104 -4.99 6.45 -11.33
C GLY A 104 -4.95 5.36 -10.25
N THR A 105 -4.35 5.66 -9.10
CA THR A 105 -4.29 4.74 -7.96
C THR A 105 -5.70 4.47 -7.39
N ALA A 106 -6.52 5.52 -7.24
CA ALA A 106 -7.89 5.36 -6.75
C ALA A 106 -8.71 4.48 -7.70
N ALA A 107 -8.63 4.73 -9.01
CA ALA A 107 -9.33 3.93 -10.02
C ALA A 107 -8.86 2.46 -10.02
N ALA A 108 -7.55 2.21 -9.92
CA ALA A 108 -7.00 0.86 -9.87
C ALA A 108 -7.50 0.08 -8.64
N LEU A 109 -7.54 0.73 -7.47
CA LEU A 109 -8.05 0.11 -6.24
C LEU A 109 -9.56 -0.14 -6.29
N ALA A 110 -10.34 0.79 -6.85
CA ALA A 110 -11.78 0.61 -7.01
C ALA A 110 -12.10 -0.54 -7.98
N VAL A 111 -11.37 -0.67 -9.08
CA VAL A 111 -11.52 -1.80 -10.02
C VAL A 111 -11.13 -3.11 -9.36
N ALA A 112 -10.04 -3.15 -8.59
CA ALA A 112 -9.65 -4.34 -7.84
C ALA A 112 -10.73 -4.76 -6.84
N PHE A 113 -11.32 -3.81 -6.09
CA PHE A 113 -12.44 -4.05 -5.20
C PHE A 113 -13.68 -4.54 -5.96
N GLY A 114 -14.03 -3.88 -7.07
CA GLY A 114 -15.15 -4.25 -7.93
C GLY A 114 -15.04 -5.67 -8.46
N ASN A 115 -13.86 -6.08 -8.92
CA ASN A 115 -13.60 -7.45 -9.37
C ASN A 115 -13.83 -8.47 -8.25
N GLN A 116 -13.23 -8.24 -7.07
CA GLN A 116 -13.37 -9.18 -5.94
C GLN A 116 -14.83 -9.30 -5.48
N LEU A 117 -15.52 -8.18 -5.35
CA LEU A 117 -16.90 -8.19 -4.90
C LEU A 117 -17.84 -8.82 -5.95
N SER A 118 -17.62 -8.56 -7.24
CA SER A 118 -18.40 -9.15 -8.32
C SER A 118 -18.23 -10.67 -8.41
N GLU A 119 -17.03 -11.19 -8.14
CA GLU A 119 -16.77 -12.63 -8.03
C GLU A 119 -17.50 -13.26 -6.87
N ILE A 120 -17.46 -12.63 -5.68
CA ILE A 120 -18.18 -13.10 -4.48
C ILE A 120 -19.70 -13.13 -4.72
N LEU A 121 -20.23 -12.15 -5.44
CA LEU A 121 -21.66 -12.07 -5.78
C LEU A 121 -22.06 -13.02 -6.93
N GLY A 122 -21.12 -13.67 -7.60
CA GLY A 122 -21.38 -14.55 -8.75
C GLY A 122 -21.78 -13.81 -10.04
N HIS A 123 -21.53 -12.50 -10.12
CA HIS A 123 -21.87 -11.65 -11.25
C HIS A 123 -20.66 -10.87 -11.80
N PRO A 124 -19.75 -11.52 -12.56
CA PRO A 124 -18.50 -10.89 -13.02
C PRO A 124 -18.71 -9.61 -13.86
N GLY A 125 -19.85 -9.50 -14.54
CA GLY A 125 -20.17 -8.31 -15.35
C GLY A 125 -20.45 -7.03 -14.54
N TRP A 126 -20.59 -7.12 -13.24
CA TRP A 126 -20.90 -5.96 -12.37
C TRP A 126 -19.65 -5.25 -11.85
N ALA A 127 -18.46 -5.76 -12.10
CA ALA A 127 -17.20 -5.26 -11.56
C ALA A 127 -17.01 -3.75 -11.76
N VAL A 128 -17.22 -3.25 -12.98
CA VAL A 128 -17.07 -1.81 -13.30
C VAL A 128 -18.15 -0.98 -12.60
N GLY A 129 -19.41 -1.46 -12.56
CA GLY A 129 -20.49 -0.78 -11.87
C GLY A 129 -20.22 -0.64 -10.36
N ILE A 130 -19.73 -1.71 -9.73
CA ILE A 130 -19.34 -1.71 -8.32
C ILE A 130 -18.18 -0.74 -8.08
N ALA A 131 -17.17 -0.71 -8.95
CA ALA A 131 -16.04 0.20 -8.83
C ALA A 131 -16.48 1.67 -8.90
N ILE A 132 -17.42 2.00 -9.79
CA ILE A 132 -17.97 3.38 -9.90
C ILE A 132 -18.72 3.75 -8.63
N VAL A 133 -19.56 2.84 -8.10
CA VAL A 133 -20.29 3.06 -6.85
C VAL A 133 -19.33 3.26 -5.68
N ASP A 134 -18.28 2.46 -5.59
CA ASP A 134 -17.24 2.59 -4.55
C ASP A 134 -16.59 3.98 -4.58
N ILE A 135 -16.16 4.47 -5.75
CA ILE A 135 -15.59 5.81 -5.89
C ILE A 135 -16.58 6.89 -5.44
N ILE A 136 -17.85 6.79 -5.83
CA ILE A 136 -18.88 7.77 -5.44
C ILE A 136 -19.06 7.77 -3.92
N VAL A 137 -19.14 6.60 -3.30
CA VAL A 137 -19.29 6.46 -1.85
C VAL A 137 -18.08 7.09 -1.12
N VAL A 138 -16.86 6.81 -1.59
CA VAL A 138 -15.64 7.38 -1.00
C VAL A 138 -15.63 8.91 -1.14
N ILE A 139 -16.04 9.46 -2.29
CA ILE A 139 -16.16 10.93 -2.48
C ILE A 139 -17.16 11.51 -1.48
N ILE A 140 -18.35 10.93 -1.35
CA ILE A 140 -19.37 11.41 -0.40
C ILE A 140 -18.84 11.39 1.04
N ILE A 141 -18.15 10.33 1.44
CA ILE A 141 -17.56 10.23 2.80
C ILE A 141 -16.54 11.34 3.02
N ASN A 142 -15.71 11.65 2.03
CA ASN A 142 -14.72 12.71 2.13
C ASN A 142 -15.36 14.12 2.20
N GLU A 143 -16.46 14.35 1.48
CA GLU A 143 -17.22 15.61 1.53
C GLU A 143 -17.86 15.86 2.90
N ILE A 144 -18.25 14.80 3.64
CA ILE A 144 -18.78 14.92 5.01
C ILE A 144 -17.73 15.52 5.95
N GLY A 145 -16.45 15.31 5.65
CA GLY A 145 -15.34 15.94 6.36
C GLY A 145 -14.30 14.96 6.92
N SER A 146 -13.16 15.50 7.33
CA SER A 146 -11.98 14.75 7.77
C SER A 146 -12.22 13.81 8.95
N LYS A 147 -13.19 14.09 9.82
CA LYS A 147 -13.55 13.20 10.94
C LYS A 147 -14.21 11.92 10.44
N ALA A 148 -15.14 12.03 9.48
CA ALA A 148 -15.81 10.87 8.91
C ALA A 148 -14.82 10.00 8.12
N ALA A 149 -14.01 10.63 7.26
CA ALA A 149 -12.95 9.95 6.52
C ALA A 149 -11.95 9.25 7.45
N GLY A 150 -11.53 9.91 8.55
CA GLY A 150 -10.64 9.33 9.55
C GLY A 150 -11.25 8.13 10.29
N LEU A 151 -12.55 8.17 10.60
CA LEU A 151 -13.24 7.03 11.21
C LEU A 151 -13.31 5.84 10.26
N VAL A 152 -13.70 6.06 9.00
CA VAL A 152 -13.75 5.01 7.97
C VAL A 152 -12.36 4.40 7.75
N GLN A 153 -11.32 5.24 7.67
CA GLN A 153 -9.94 4.77 7.55
C GLN A 153 -9.52 3.92 8.75
N THR A 154 -9.89 4.32 9.97
CA THR A 154 -9.57 3.57 11.19
C THR A 154 -10.27 2.21 11.19
N LEU A 155 -11.55 2.17 10.87
CA LEU A 155 -12.32 0.92 10.78
C LEU A 155 -11.76 0.00 9.69
N ALA A 156 -11.43 0.55 8.51
CA ALA A 156 -10.81 -0.20 7.43
C ALA A 156 -9.44 -0.75 7.83
N THR A 157 -8.63 0.02 8.58
CA THR A 157 -7.33 -0.44 9.08
C THR A 157 -7.49 -1.60 10.06
N ILE A 158 -8.40 -1.48 11.01
CA ILE A 158 -8.73 -2.56 11.95
C ILE A 158 -9.20 -3.82 11.19
N GLY A 159 -10.09 -3.63 10.20
CA GLY A 159 -10.59 -4.72 9.36
C GLY A 159 -9.50 -5.44 8.55
N LYS A 160 -8.41 -4.75 8.17
CA LYS A 160 -7.25 -5.35 7.50
C LYS A 160 -6.32 -6.07 8.48
N VAL A 161 -6.09 -5.51 9.66
CA VAL A 161 -5.14 -6.03 10.65
C VAL A 161 -5.66 -7.30 11.34
N ILE A 162 -6.95 -7.34 11.67
CA ILE A 162 -7.56 -8.50 12.35
C ILE A 162 -7.33 -9.81 11.58
N PRO A 163 -7.66 -9.94 10.28
CA PRO A 163 -7.41 -11.18 9.54
C PRO A 163 -5.93 -11.56 9.49
N LEU A 164 -5.01 -10.58 9.39
CA LEU A 164 -3.58 -10.85 9.36
C LEU A 164 -3.08 -11.43 10.69
N ILE A 165 -3.51 -10.86 11.82
CA ILE A 165 -3.20 -11.40 13.15
C ILE A 165 -3.80 -12.79 13.31
N PHE A 166 -5.04 -12.99 12.88
CA PHE A 166 -5.71 -14.30 12.95
C PHE A 166 -4.95 -15.36 12.15
N ILE A 167 -4.56 -15.05 10.91
CA ILE A 167 -3.77 -15.97 10.08
C ILE A 167 -2.42 -16.28 10.74
N ALA A 168 -1.73 -15.26 11.29
CA ALA A 168 -0.45 -15.46 11.97
C ALA A 168 -0.62 -16.38 13.20
N ILE A 169 -1.58 -16.11 14.07
CA ILE A 169 -1.84 -16.94 15.27
C ILE A 169 -2.21 -18.38 14.85
N PHE A 170 -3.12 -18.52 13.87
CA PHE A 170 -3.53 -19.84 13.41
C PHE A 170 -2.38 -20.64 12.79
N ALA A 171 -1.48 -19.97 12.05
CA ALA A 171 -0.28 -20.59 11.50
C ALA A 171 0.66 -21.09 12.60
N PHE A 172 0.81 -20.37 13.70
CA PHE A 172 1.60 -20.82 14.86
C PHE A 172 0.97 -22.00 15.60
N ILE A 173 -0.36 -22.04 15.72
CA ILE A 173 -1.07 -23.09 16.48
C ILE A 173 -1.18 -24.39 15.66
N LYS A 174 -1.45 -24.28 14.34
CA LYS A 174 -1.73 -25.42 13.46
C LYS A 174 -0.57 -25.75 12.51
N GLY A 175 0.43 -24.88 12.41
CA GLY A 175 1.62 -25.13 11.58
C GLY A 175 2.42 -26.32 12.12
N SER A 176 2.50 -27.39 11.35
CA SER A 176 3.46 -28.47 11.63
C SER A 176 4.85 -27.93 11.27
N GLY A 177 5.72 -27.69 12.26
CA GLY A 177 7.07 -27.13 12.08
C GLY A 177 8.05 -27.98 11.28
N THR A 178 7.57 -28.86 10.43
CA THR A 178 8.35 -29.78 9.59
C THR A 178 8.75 -29.20 8.24
N ASN A 179 8.15 -28.10 7.80
CA ASN A 179 8.52 -27.45 6.53
C ASN A 179 9.64 -26.43 6.78
N PRO A 180 10.85 -26.66 6.25
CA PRO A 180 11.93 -25.68 6.36
C PRO A 180 11.52 -24.39 5.62
N ILE A 181 11.49 -23.28 6.36
CA ILE A 181 11.01 -21.97 5.87
C ILE A 181 11.83 -21.46 4.67
N LEU A 182 13.08 -21.89 4.55
CA LEU A 182 14.03 -21.42 3.53
C LEU A 182 14.32 -22.46 2.42
N THR A 183 13.75 -23.64 2.46
CA THR A 183 14.00 -24.66 1.44
C THR A 183 12.70 -25.18 0.82
N PRO A 184 12.64 -25.32 -0.51
CA PRO A 184 13.72 -25.00 -1.46
C PRO A 184 13.94 -23.49 -1.59
N MET A 185 15.20 -23.09 -1.75
CA MET A 185 15.57 -21.67 -1.98
C MET A 185 15.04 -21.19 -3.33
N VAL A 186 15.09 -22.07 -4.34
CA VAL A 186 14.67 -21.81 -5.73
C VAL A 186 13.76 -22.95 -6.18
N GLY A 187 12.67 -22.66 -6.84
CA GLY A 187 11.77 -23.66 -7.42
C GLY A 187 12.44 -24.43 -8.55
N PRO A 188 12.04 -25.68 -8.77
CA PRO A 188 12.62 -26.53 -9.83
C PRO A 188 12.42 -25.87 -11.21
N GLY A 189 13.50 -25.78 -11.99
CA GLY A 189 13.49 -25.24 -13.35
C GLY A 189 13.65 -23.72 -13.47
N LEU A 190 13.87 -22.98 -12.38
CA LEU A 190 14.10 -21.54 -12.42
C LEU A 190 15.58 -21.20 -12.65
N SER A 191 15.86 -20.31 -13.61
CA SER A 191 17.20 -19.76 -13.83
C SER A 191 17.46 -18.58 -12.89
N THR A 192 18.74 -18.22 -12.68
CA THR A 192 19.14 -17.07 -11.86
C THR A 192 18.52 -15.74 -12.36
N GLY A 193 18.30 -15.60 -13.66
CA GLY A 193 17.64 -14.43 -14.23
C GLY A 193 16.16 -14.34 -13.88
N THR A 194 15.46 -15.46 -13.82
CA THR A 194 14.06 -15.54 -13.39
C THR A 194 13.92 -15.19 -11.91
N VAL A 195 14.89 -15.59 -11.09
CA VAL A 195 14.94 -15.26 -9.66
C VAL A 195 15.10 -13.76 -9.44
N LEU A 196 16.03 -13.12 -10.15
CA LEU A 196 16.19 -11.65 -10.09
C LEU A 196 14.94 -10.92 -10.55
N GLY A 197 14.30 -11.39 -11.63
CA GLY A 197 13.02 -10.85 -12.09
C GLY A 197 11.91 -10.98 -11.04
N SER A 198 11.82 -12.11 -10.35
CA SER A 198 10.84 -12.34 -9.29
C SER A 198 11.03 -11.42 -8.10
N VAL A 199 12.28 -11.19 -7.68
CA VAL A 199 12.61 -10.26 -6.59
C VAL A 199 12.23 -8.82 -6.99
N LEU A 200 12.51 -8.41 -8.22
CA LEU A 200 12.13 -7.09 -8.73
C LEU A 200 10.60 -6.91 -8.77
N ILE A 201 9.85 -7.91 -9.24
CA ILE A 201 8.37 -7.89 -9.24
C ILE A 201 7.81 -7.82 -7.82
N ALA A 202 8.50 -8.44 -6.86
CA ALA A 202 8.08 -8.40 -5.45
C ALA A 202 8.28 -7.04 -4.79
N ILE A 203 9.29 -6.29 -5.24
CA ILE A 203 9.64 -4.97 -4.72
C ILE A 203 8.78 -3.86 -5.35
N LEU A 204 8.41 -3.99 -6.62
CA LEU A 204 7.49 -3.09 -7.33
C LEU A 204 6.03 -3.31 -6.91
#